data_a54df7ba0cdf27bd32e8842d46194a5c
#
_entry.id   a54df7ba0cdf27bd32e8842d46194a5c
#
_cell.length_a   1.000
_cell.length_b   1.000
_cell.length_c   1.000
_cell.angle_alpha   90.00
_cell.angle_beta   90.00
_cell.angle_gamma   90.00
#
_symmetry.space_group_name_H-M   'P 1'
#
loop_
_entity.id
_entity.type
_entity.pdbx_description
1 polymer ?
#
loop_
_entity_poly.entity_id
_entity_poly.type
_entity_poly.pdbx_seq_one_letter_code
_entity_poly.pdbx_strand_id
1 'polypeptide(L)'
;LSGQKLKYKKPTQDVYQVLNFNCSTPPSIICPPDITLCPGASSNPDGTGFAKAKPGSPDCKNPLVRYTDRITSEGPCQGQKTIQRVWIAEDPDNQNLRSFCIQYLYLEDKTAPEFMECPGDITIHSNERCVALLQYNAPAARDNCGSVCMKSSHVNGSLLQEGITRISFTATDDCGNSSTCSFTVTVVPDCCKDAPIIHCPSDFTGCPDVDTSPSAIGQAIGLPANSKCEKPIVTYIDDTLFHSSCSLLVNRVWTATDPIQTDLKSNCVQKIELRD
;
A
#
# COMPACT_ATOMS: atom_id res chain seq x y z
N LEU A 1 67.05 -104.85 -11.07
CA LEU A 1 67.16 -103.40 -11.09
C LEU A 1 65.76 -102.80 -10.96
N SER A 2 65.56 -102.18 -9.87
CA SER A 2 64.25 -101.72 -9.33
C SER A 2 63.63 -100.55 -10.14
N GLY A 3 62.40 -100.77 -10.59
CA GLY A 3 61.55 -99.71 -11.16
C GLY A 3 60.73 -99.05 -10.07
N GLN A 4 60.97 -97.76 -9.86
CA GLN A 4 60.11 -96.93 -9.04
C GLN A 4 58.95 -96.49 -9.87
N LYS A 5 57.72 -96.80 -9.44
CA LYS A 5 56.50 -96.30 -9.99
C LYS A 5 56.26 -94.86 -9.38
N LEU A 6 56.33 -93.82 -10.18
CA LEU A 6 55.86 -92.51 -9.83
C LEU A 6 54.34 -92.53 -9.83
N LYS A 7 53.74 -92.26 -8.65
CA LYS A 7 52.31 -91.99 -8.50
C LYS A 7 52.03 -90.53 -8.91
N TYR A 8 51.35 -90.35 -10.03
CA TYR A 8 50.77 -89.09 -10.39
C TYR A 8 49.56 -88.81 -9.51
N LYS A 9 49.66 -87.78 -8.72
CA LYS A 9 48.54 -87.21 -7.99
C LYS A 9 47.76 -86.35 -8.99
N LYS A 10 46.50 -86.69 -9.27
CA LYS A 10 45.58 -85.86 -10.00
C LYS A 10 45.42 -84.52 -9.27
N PRO A 11 45.47 -83.36 -9.95
CA PRO A 11 45.13 -82.08 -9.29
C PRO A 11 43.65 -82.14 -8.91
N THR A 12 43.38 -81.84 -7.66
CA THR A 12 42.05 -81.60 -7.15
C THR A 12 41.55 -80.33 -7.88
N GLN A 13 40.47 -80.50 -8.61
CA GLN A 13 39.77 -79.41 -9.24
C GLN A 13 39.18 -78.58 -8.11
N ASP A 14 39.80 -77.43 -7.81
CA ASP A 14 39.19 -76.40 -6.95
C ASP A 14 37.94 -75.91 -7.67
N VAL A 15 36.79 -76.40 -7.25
CA VAL A 15 35.50 -75.84 -7.68
C VAL A 15 35.37 -74.50 -6.97
N TYR A 16 35.75 -73.45 -7.65
CA TYR A 16 35.38 -72.11 -7.24
C TYR A 16 33.85 -72.01 -7.41
N GLN A 17 33.10 -72.10 -6.32
CA GLN A 17 31.74 -71.62 -6.31
C GLN A 17 31.83 -70.13 -6.48
N VAL A 18 31.49 -69.66 -7.67
CA VAL A 18 31.18 -68.27 -7.88
C VAL A 18 29.86 -68.00 -7.12
N LEU A 19 30.00 -67.55 -5.89
CA LEU A 19 28.85 -66.98 -5.18
C LEU A 19 28.39 -65.77 -5.97
N ASN A 20 27.44 -65.99 -6.86
CA ASN A 20 26.71 -64.90 -7.48
C ASN A 20 25.83 -64.27 -6.41
N PHE A 21 26.36 -63.27 -5.74
CA PHE A 21 25.56 -62.35 -4.90
C PHE A 21 24.63 -61.53 -5.83
N ASN A 22 23.49 -62.10 -6.22
CA ASN A 22 22.50 -61.41 -6.97
C ASN A 22 21.61 -60.61 -5.99
N CYS A 23 21.76 -59.32 -6.02
CA CYS A 23 20.80 -58.42 -5.36
C CYS A 23 19.39 -58.74 -5.87
N SER A 24 18.46 -59.09 -4.98
CA SER A 24 17.07 -59.43 -5.30
C SER A 24 16.05 -58.59 -4.58
N THR A 25 16.52 -57.66 -3.74
CA THR A 25 15.67 -56.83 -2.91
C THR A 25 15.78 -55.35 -3.37
N PRO A 26 14.65 -54.70 -3.65
CA PRO A 26 14.67 -53.27 -4.02
C PRO A 26 15.31 -52.39 -2.92
N PRO A 27 16.01 -51.32 -3.27
CA PRO A 27 16.53 -50.38 -2.32
C PRO A 27 15.41 -49.71 -1.51
N SER A 28 15.69 -49.28 -0.29
CA SER A 28 14.79 -48.43 0.48
C SER A 28 15.09 -46.97 0.15
N ILE A 29 14.04 -46.11 0.10
CA ILE A 29 14.17 -44.67 -0.15
C ILE A 29 13.34 -43.89 0.85
N ILE A 30 13.88 -42.76 1.33
CA ILE A 30 13.22 -41.78 2.19
C ILE A 30 13.27 -40.43 1.48
N CYS A 31 12.11 -39.86 1.21
CA CYS A 31 12.01 -38.52 0.62
C CYS A 31 12.43 -37.41 1.61
N PRO A 32 12.94 -36.29 1.09
CA PRO A 32 12.92 -35.05 1.85
C PRO A 32 11.47 -34.64 2.12
N PRO A 33 11.23 -33.80 3.15
CA PRO A 33 9.91 -33.28 3.42
C PRO A 33 9.41 -32.38 2.27
N ASP A 34 8.10 -32.24 2.17
CA ASP A 34 7.49 -31.21 1.33
C ASP A 34 7.95 -29.83 1.78
N ILE A 35 8.04 -28.88 0.85
CA ILE A 35 8.54 -27.53 1.14
C ILE A 35 7.74 -26.48 0.39
N THR A 36 7.52 -25.33 1.05
CA THR A 36 6.96 -24.13 0.44
C THR A 36 8.09 -23.13 0.18
N LEU A 37 8.12 -22.58 -1.01
CA LEU A 37 9.10 -21.62 -1.52
C LEU A 37 8.38 -20.42 -2.14
N CYS A 38 9.06 -19.30 -2.22
CA CYS A 38 8.56 -18.15 -2.97
C CYS A 38 8.36 -18.48 -4.46
N PRO A 39 7.35 -17.91 -5.12
CA PRO A 39 7.17 -18.03 -6.56
C PRO A 39 8.45 -17.65 -7.32
N GLY A 40 8.82 -18.46 -8.31
CA GLY A 40 10.06 -18.24 -9.08
C GLY A 40 11.36 -18.66 -8.39
N ALA A 41 11.33 -19.12 -7.13
CA ALA A 41 12.51 -19.66 -6.47
C ALA A 41 13.02 -20.94 -7.14
N SER A 42 14.31 -21.21 -6.98
CA SER A 42 14.92 -22.44 -7.52
C SER A 42 14.36 -23.69 -6.83
N SER A 43 13.89 -24.63 -7.63
CA SER A 43 13.43 -25.93 -7.16
C SER A 43 14.54 -27.00 -7.10
N ASN A 44 15.81 -26.60 -7.27
CA ASN A 44 16.93 -27.55 -7.24
C ASN A 44 17.04 -28.27 -5.89
N PRO A 45 17.48 -29.56 -5.89
CA PRO A 45 17.66 -30.32 -4.66
C PRO A 45 18.60 -29.72 -3.63
N ASP A 46 19.57 -28.91 -4.06
CA ASP A 46 20.47 -28.20 -3.14
C ASP A 46 19.73 -27.30 -2.13
N GLY A 47 18.58 -26.73 -2.55
CA GLY A 47 17.72 -25.90 -1.71
C GLY A 47 16.49 -26.64 -1.16
N THR A 48 16.10 -27.77 -1.77
CA THR A 48 14.85 -28.49 -1.44
C THR A 48 15.07 -29.85 -0.77
N GLY A 49 16.33 -30.27 -0.64
CA GLY A 49 16.72 -31.51 -0.03
C GLY A 49 16.87 -32.66 -1.02
N PHE A 50 17.64 -33.68 -0.61
CA PHE A 50 17.90 -34.89 -1.37
C PHE A 50 17.24 -36.11 -0.71
N ALA A 51 16.68 -37.03 -1.51
CA ALA A 51 16.23 -38.29 -1.00
C ALA A 51 17.42 -39.13 -0.54
N LYS A 52 17.21 -39.86 0.53
CA LYS A 52 18.21 -40.81 1.10
C LYS A 52 17.80 -42.22 0.77
N ALA A 53 18.72 -43.00 0.17
CA ALA A 53 18.45 -44.37 -0.16
C ALA A 53 19.50 -45.31 0.46
N LYS A 54 19.10 -46.54 0.70
CA LYS A 54 19.97 -47.62 1.21
C LYS A 54 19.78 -48.86 0.36
N PRO A 55 20.82 -49.72 0.21
CA PRO A 55 20.69 -51.03 -0.44
C PRO A 55 19.56 -51.83 0.19
N GLY A 56 18.89 -52.64 -0.61
CA GLY A 56 17.81 -53.53 -0.14
C GLY A 56 18.32 -54.67 0.76
N SER A 57 19.57 -55.09 0.55
CA SER A 57 20.26 -56.07 1.39
C SER A 57 21.77 -55.78 1.43
N PRO A 58 22.54 -56.35 2.36
CA PRO A 58 24.01 -56.15 2.43
C PRO A 58 24.76 -56.58 1.17
N ASP A 59 24.18 -57.47 0.36
CA ASP A 59 24.76 -57.99 -0.88
C ASP A 59 24.50 -57.06 -2.09
N CYS A 60 23.63 -56.05 -1.92
CA CYS A 60 23.30 -55.07 -2.95
C CYS A 60 24.28 -53.91 -2.93
N LYS A 61 24.53 -53.32 -4.10
CA LYS A 61 25.32 -52.08 -4.21
C LYS A 61 24.52 -50.86 -3.69
N ASN A 62 25.26 -49.78 -3.42
CA ASN A 62 24.61 -48.49 -3.10
C ASN A 62 23.74 -48.04 -4.28
N PRO A 63 22.47 -47.73 -4.06
CA PRO A 63 21.54 -47.38 -5.11
C PRO A 63 21.90 -46.01 -5.75
N LEU A 64 21.63 -45.93 -7.05
CA LEU A 64 21.63 -44.65 -7.76
C LEU A 64 20.33 -43.92 -7.47
N VAL A 65 20.44 -42.66 -7.05
CA VAL A 65 19.26 -41.82 -6.77
C VAL A 65 19.15 -40.76 -7.85
N ARG A 66 17.97 -40.69 -8.46
CA ARG A 66 17.61 -39.65 -9.45
C ARG A 66 16.20 -39.15 -9.20
N TYR A 67 15.82 -38.04 -9.83
CA TYR A 67 14.47 -37.51 -9.72
C TYR A 67 13.93 -37.05 -11.06
N THR A 68 12.59 -36.89 -11.09
CA THR A 68 11.87 -36.27 -12.18
C THR A 68 10.83 -35.33 -11.60
N ASP A 69 10.68 -34.12 -12.20
CA ASP A 69 9.74 -33.10 -11.80
C ASP A 69 8.58 -33.02 -12.77
N ARG A 70 7.37 -32.90 -12.24
CA ARG A 70 6.16 -32.63 -13.00
C ARG A 70 5.40 -31.47 -12.35
N ILE A 71 5.06 -30.43 -13.12
CA ILE A 71 4.15 -29.39 -12.68
C ILE A 71 2.74 -29.97 -12.64
N THR A 72 2.08 -29.90 -11.50
CA THR A 72 0.72 -30.44 -11.27
C THR A 72 -0.34 -29.36 -11.23
N SER A 73 0.04 -28.13 -10.88
CA SER A 73 -0.84 -26.96 -10.93
C SER A 73 -0.02 -25.68 -11.11
N GLU A 74 -0.65 -24.66 -11.67
CA GLU A 74 -0.15 -23.28 -11.76
C GLU A 74 -1.17 -22.36 -11.10
N GLY A 75 -0.71 -21.28 -10.50
CA GLY A 75 -1.55 -20.28 -9.85
C GLY A 75 -1.55 -18.93 -10.57
N PRO A 76 -2.33 -17.96 -10.08
CA PRO A 76 -2.48 -16.65 -10.72
C PRO A 76 -1.25 -15.74 -10.60
N CYS A 77 -0.40 -15.98 -9.62
CA CYS A 77 0.82 -15.22 -9.37
C CYS A 77 1.94 -15.72 -10.27
N GLN A 78 2.76 -14.81 -10.80
CA GLN A 78 3.85 -15.17 -11.70
C GLN A 78 4.85 -16.11 -11.03
N GLY A 79 5.05 -17.29 -11.63
CA GLY A 79 5.94 -18.32 -11.09
C GLY A 79 5.31 -19.21 -10.00
N GLN A 80 4.06 -18.98 -9.63
CA GLN A 80 3.32 -19.84 -8.71
C GLN A 80 2.99 -21.16 -9.36
N LYS A 81 3.40 -22.26 -8.72
CA LYS A 81 3.16 -23.63 -9.21
C LYS A 81 3.37 -24.65 -8.12
N THR A 82 2.77 -25.82 -8.29
CA THR A 82 3.09 -27.01 -7.50
C THR A 82 3.87 -27.99 -8.36
N ILE A 83 4.99 -28.46 -7.86
CA ILE A 83 5.83 -29.45 -8.51
C ILE A 83 5.74 -30.74 -7.71
N GLN A 84 5.35 -31.80 -8.38
CA GLN A 84 5.49 -33.18 -7.88
C GLN A 84 6.84 -33.70 -8.32
N ARG A 85 7.74 -33.93 -7.36
CA ARG A 85 9.04 -34.52 -7.58
C ARG A 85 8.99 -35.98 -7.19
N VAL A 86 9.24 -36.85 -8.16
CA VAL A 86 9.35 -38.30 -7.94
C VAL A 86 10.83 -38.65 -7.83
N TRP A 87 11.24 -39.06 -6.65
CA TRP A 87 12.56 -39.61 -6.41
C TRP A 87 12.57 -41.10 -6.69
N ILE A 88 13.64 -41.57 -7.32
CA ILE A 88 13.82 -42.97 -7.76
C ILE A 88 15.16 -43.44 -7.24
N ALA A 89 15.15 -44.48 -6.44
CA ALA A 89 16.34 -45.23 -6.08
C ALA A 89 16.36 -46.58 -6.85
N GLU A 90 17.42 -46.86 -7.59
CA GLU A 90 17.54 -48.09 -8.38
C GLU A 90 18.88 -48.76 -8.12
N ASP A 91 18.88 -50.12 -8.14
CA ASP A 91 20.09 -50.86 -8.05
C ASP A 91 20.90 -50.71 -9.35
N PRO A 92 22.21 -50.36 -9.29
CA PRO A 92 23.02 -50.12 -10.47
C PRO A 92 23.21 -51.33 -11.39
N ASP A 93 23.12 -52.56 -10.86
CA ASP A 93 23.28 -53.77 -11.63
C ASP A 93 21.94 -54.37 -12.12
N ASN A 94 20.81 -53.99 -11.46
CA ASN A 94 19.47 -54.43 -11.85
C ASN A 94 18.44 -53.30 -11.72
N GLN A 95 18.22 -52.55 -12.81
CA GLN A 95 17.29 -51.44 -12.86
C GLN A 95 15.81 -51.80 -12.61
N ASN A 96 15.46 -53.11 -12.59
CA ASN A 96 14.13 -53.55 -12.20
C ASN A 96 13.92 -53.50 -10.68
N LEU A 97 15.02 -53.51 -9.91
CA LEU A 97 14.99 -53.32 -8.46
C LEU A 97 15.05 -51.84 -8.14
N ARG A 98 13.88 -51.21 -8.02
CA ARG A 98 13.74 -49.78 -7.76
C ARG A 98 12.61 -49.47 -6.78
N SER A 99 12.78 -48.37 -6.08
CA SER A 99 11.79 -47.80 -5.17
C SER A 99 11.58 -46.31 -5.46
N PHE A 100 10.42 -45.83 -5.08
CA PHE A 100 9.99 -44.46 -5.35
C PHE A 100 9.51 -43.81 -4.08
N CYS A 101 9.70 -42.49 -4.00
CA CYS A 101 8.97 -41.65 -3.06
C CYS A 101 8.65 -40.31 -3.70
N ILE A 102 7.69 -39.57 -3.15
CA ILE A 102 7.19 -38.33 -3.71
C ILE A 102 7.45 -37.20 -2.71
N GLN A 103 7.93 -36.09 -3.23
CA GLN A 103 8.06 -34.80 -2.55
C GLN A 103 7.24 -33.75 -3.31
N TYR A 104 6.47 -32.93 -2.60
CA TYR A 104 5.79 -31.79 -3.19
C TYR A 104 6.56 -30.50 -2.88
N LEU A 105 6.74 -29.67 -3.92
CA LEU A 105 7.32 -28.34 -3.82
C LEU A 105 6.21 -27.35 -4.16
N TYR A 106 5.82 -26.54 -3.18
CA TYR A 106 4.79 -25.51 -3.34
C TYR A 106 5.48 -24.16 -3.56
N LEU A 107 5.54 -23.70 -4.81
CA LEU A 107 6.03 -22.36 -5.13
C LEU A 107 4.84 -21.41 -5.05
N GLU A 108 4.57 -20.89 -3.87
CA GLU A 108 3.40 -20.06 -3.61
C GLU A 108 3.70 -19.00 -2.56
N ASP A 109 2.98 -17.88 -2.64
CA ASP A 109 2.98 -16.86 -1.60
C ASP A 109 1.55 -16.59 -1.15
N LYS A 110 1.31 -16.76 0.14
CA LYS A 110 0.04 -16.50 0.84
C LYS A 110 0.20 -15.49 1.95
N THR A 111 1.37 -14.89 2.05
CA THR A 111 1.70 -13.94 3.12
C THR A 111 1.46 -12.52 2.61
N ALA A 112 0.72 -11.73 3.36
CA ALA A 112 0.55 -10.33 3.03
C ALA A 112 1.77 -9.51 3.47
N PRO A 113 2.10 -8.40 2.76
CA PRO A 113 3.16 -7.49 3.17
C PRO A 113 2.97 -6.97 4.60
N GLU A 114 4.07 -6.77 5.31
CA GLU A 114 4.10 -6.22 6.66
C GLU A 114 4.56 -4.77 6.62
N PHE A 115 3.77 -3.85 7.22
CA PHE A 115 4.21 -2.48 7.45
C PHE A 115 5.26 -2.45 8.57
N MET A 116 6.40 -1.81 8.31
CA MET A 116 7.46 -1.67 9.31
C MET A 116 7.07 -0.70 10.42
N GLU A 117 6.40 0.39 10.04
CA GLU A 117 5.86 1.39 10.95
C GLU A 117 4.67 2.08 10.28
N CYS A 118 3.59 2.27 11.04
CA CYS A 118 2.43 3.03 10.60
C CYS A 118 2.49 4.43 11.23
N PRO A 119 2.28 5.51 10.47
CA PRO A 119 2.25 6.85 11.05
C PRO A 119 1.22 6.96 12.17
N GLY A 120 1.55 7.70 13.22
CA GLY A 120 0.61 8.06 14.27
C GLY A 120 -0.35 9.16 13.84
N ASP A 121 -1.45 9.32 14.59
CA ASP A 121 -2.40 10.40 14.38
C ASP A 121 -1.73 11.77 14.53
N ILE A 122 -2.09 12.73 13.68
CA ILE A 122 -1.55 14.09 13.68
C ILE A 122 -2.66 15.13 13.76
N THR A 123 -2.33 16.27 14.39
CA THR A 123 -3.18 17.44 14.43
C THR A 123 -2.44 18.58 13.72
N ILE A 124 -3.10 19.22 12.77
CA ILE A 124 -2.58 20.37 12.01
C ILE A 124 -3.61 21.50 12.01
N HIS A 125 -3.14 22.72 11.80
CA HIS A 125 -4.01 23.89 11.74
C HIS A 125 -4.28 24.30 10.29
N SER A 126 -5.49 24.74 10.01
CA SER A 126 -5.82 25.32 8.71
C SER A 126 -5.13 26.66 8.52
N ASN A 127 -4.88 27.01 7.27
CA ASN A 127 -4.47 28.37 6.90
C ASN A 127 -5.70 29.31 6.82
N GLU A 128 -5.47 30.55 6.41
CA GLU A 128 -6.50 31.61 6.25
C GLU A 128 -7.64 31.21 5.29
N ARG A 129 -7.41 30.26 4.39
CA ARG A 129 -8.42 29.71 3.44
C ARG A 129 -9.16 28.49 3.97
N CYS A 130 -9.07 28.21 5.26
CA CYS A 130 -9.68 27.05 5.93
C CYS A 130 -9.21 25.69 5.39
N VAL A 131 -8.01 25.60 4.82
CA VAL A 131 -7.40 24.36 4.36
C VAL A 131 -6.03 24.17 5.00
N ALA A 132 -5.62 22.91 5.17
CA ALA A 132 -4.31 22.56 5.69
C ALA A 132 -3.55 21.68 4.69
N LEU A 133 -2.24 21.88 4.60
CA LEU A 133 -1.37 21.06 3.77
C LEU A 133 -1.03 19.76 4.51
N LEU A 134 -1.41 18.62 3.94
CA LEU A 134 -1.09 17.30 4.47
C LEU A 134 0.41 17.01 4.30
N GLN A 135 1.09 16.76 5.42
CA GLN A 135 2.48 16.34 5.44
C GLN A 135 2.66 15.16 6.39
N TYR A 136 3.23 14.06 5.88
CA TYR A 136 3.52 12.87 6.67
C TYR A 136 4.74 12.14 6.09
N ASN A 137 5.38 11.33 6.91
CA ASN A 137 6.38 10.38 6.45
C ASN A 137 5.66 9.12 5.94
N ALA A 138 5.85 8.80 4.67
CA ALA A 138 5.24 7.61 4.09
C ALA A 138 5.76 6.35 4.81
N PRO A 139 4.88 5.42 5.21
CA PRO A 139 5.30 4.17 5.80
C PRO A 139 6.05 3.31 4.77
N ALA A 140 6.92 2.44 5.26
CA ALA A 140 7.55 1.40 4.46
C ALA A 140 6.89 0.04 4.74
N ALA A 141 6.76 -0.78 3.71
CA ALA A 141 6.29 -2.15 3.85
C ALA A 141 7.30 -3.11 3.20
N ARG A 142 7.35 -4.32 3.70
CA ARG A 142 8.18 -5.41 3.17
C ARG A 142 7.36 -6.68 3.08
N ASP A 143 7.80 -7.58 2.20
CA ASP A 143 7.25 -8.91 2.07
C ASP A 143 8.33 -9.98 2.14
N ASN A 144 7.93 -11.23 2.37
CA ASN A 144 8.83 -12.39 2.39
C ASN A 144 9.17 -12.87 0.97
N CYS A 145 8.31 -12.60 -0.02
CA CYS A 145 8.44 -13.06 -1.39
C CYS A 145 8.19 -11.94 -2.41
N GLY A 146 9.24 -11.28 -2.87
CA GLY A 146 9.11 -10.36 -3.99
C GLY A 146 9.00 -8.89 -3.62
N SER A 147 8.37 -8.11 -4.48
CA SER A 147 8.22 -6.67 -4.34
C SER A 147 6.88 -6.27 -3.75
N VAL A 148 6.83 -5.07 -3.17
CA VAL A 148 5.60 -4.51 -2.59
C VAL A 148 5.21 -3.24 -3.34
N CYS A 149 3.99 -3.20 -3.84
CA CYS A 149 3.37 -2.00 -4.39
C CYS A 149 2.53 -1.31 -3.31
N MET A 150 2.75 -0.02 -3.09
CA MET A 150 2.03 0.73 -2.08
C MET A 150 1.17 1.83 -2.69
N LYS A 151 -0.09 1.93 -2.23
CA LYS A 151 -1.04 2.97 -2.61
C LYS A 151 -1.49 3.73 -1.37
N SER A 152 -1.63 5.05 -1.51
CA SER A 152 -2.18 5.94 -0.47
C SER A 152 -3.55 6.46 -0.90
N SER A 153 -4.48 6.65 0.06
CA SER A 153 -5.76 7.32 -0.18
C SER A 153 -5.60 8.81 -0.46
N HIS A 154 -4.56 9.44 0.11
CA HIS A 154 -4.23 10.85 -0.07
C HIS A 154 -2.73 11.01 -0.31
N VAL A 155 -2.38 11.79 -1.31
CA VAL A 155 -0.98 12.07 -1.64
C VAL A 155 -0.41 13.06 -0.63
N ASN A 156 0.85 12.89 -0.26
CA ASN A 156 1.58 13.88 0.55
C ASN A 156 1.60 15.23 -0.19
N GLY A 157 1.22 16.31 0.48
CA GLY A 157 1.01 17.62 -0.13
C GLY A 157 -0.43 17.91 -0.56
N SER A 158 -1.39 17.00 -0.35
CA SER A 158 -2.82 17.28 -0.58
C SER A 158 -3.34 18.34 0.39
N LEU A 159 -4.30 19.14 -0.06
CA LEU A 159 -5.03 20.07 0.80
C LEU A 159 -6.20 19.35 1.47
N LEU A 160 -6.27 19.44 2.78
CA LEU A 160 -7.35 18.92 3.59
C LEU A 160 -8.23 20.04 4.11
N GLN A 161 -9.54 19.80 4.10
CA GLN A 161 -10.52 20.65 4.77
C GLN A 161 -10.45 20.42 6.29
N GLU A 162 -11.03 21.34 7.06
CA GLU A 162 -11.17 21.16 8.51
C GLU A 162 -11.97 19.90 8.87
N GLY A 163 -11.69 19.37 10.06
CA GLY A 163 -12.31 18.16 10.55
C GLY A 163 -11.34 16.98 10.58
N ILE A 164 -11.87 15.78 10.63
CA ILE A 164 -11.08 14.55 10.75
C ILE A 164 -11.07 13.82 9.41
N THR A 165 -9.86 13.58 8.89
CA THR A 165 -9.64 12.80 7.67
C THR A 165 -8.82 11.56 8.01
N ARG A 166 -9.28 10.39 7.57
CA ARG A 166 -8.52 9.15 7.69
C ARG A 166 -7.66 8.94 6.46
N ILE A 167 -6.36 8.83 6.67
CA ILE A 167 -5.38 8.49 5.63
C ILE A 167 -5.10 7.00 5.72
N SER A 168 -5.20 6.29 4.60
CA SER A 168 -4.95 4.86 4.53
C SER A 168 -3.91 4.51 3.47
N PHE A 169 -3.08 3.53 3.77
CA PHE A 169 -2.12 2.91 2.86
C PHE A 169 -2.52 1.46 2.66
N THR A 170 -2.42 1.00 1.43
CA THR A 170 -2.57 -0.41 1.08
C THR A 170 -1.26 -0.87 0.46
N ALA A 171 -0.63 -1.86 1.06
CA ALA A 171 0.52 -2.57 0.54
C ALA A 171 0.05 -3.86 -0.10
N THR A 172 0.46 -4.12 -1.34
CA THR A 172 0.09 -5.33 -2.10
C THR A 172 1.36 -5.93 -2.69
N ASP A 173 1.54 -7.24 -2.54
CA ASP A 173 2.65 -7.99 -3.13
C ASP A 173 2.37 -8.38 -4.59
N ASP A 174 3.34 -9.09 -5.20
CA ASP A 174 3.25 -9.55 -6.59
C ASP A 174 2.20 -10.67 -6.77
N CYS A 175 1.76 -11.32 -5.69
CA CYS A 175 0.74 -12.38 -5.68
C CYS A 175 -0.67 -11.86 -5.34
N GLY A 176 -0.82 -10.60 -5.00
CA GLY A 176 -2.10 -9.96 -4.70
C GLY A 176 -2.50 -10.05 -3.23
N ASN A 177 -1.65 -10.59 -2.34
CA ASN A 177 -1.91 -10.50 -0.91
C ASN A 177 -1.72 -9.05 -0.46
N SER A 178 -2.54 -8.56 0.45
CA SER A 178 -2.51 -7.16 0.84
C SER A 178 -2.71 -6.94 2.32
N SER A 179 -2.12 -5.86 2.82
CA SER A 179 -2.31 -5.34 4.15
C SER A 179 -2.61 -3.85 4.12
N THR A 180 -3.15 -3.32 5.20
CA THR A 180 -3.50 -1.91 5.31
C THR A 180 -2.95 -1.29 6.59
N CYS A 181 -2.56 -0.03 6.48
CA CYS A 181 -2.13 0.82 7.57
C CYS A 181 -2.89 2.14 7.48
N SER A 182 -3.29 2.75 8.58
CA SER A 182 -4.01 4.03 8.55
C SER A 182 -3.79 4.84 9.82
N PHE A 183 -3.88 6.16 9.67
CA PHE A 183 -3.86 7.12 10.75
C PHE A 183 -4.89 8.23 10.49
N THR A 184 -5.18 9.04 11.50
CA THR A 184 -6.10 10.16 11.40
C THR A 184 -5.35 11.48 11.35
N VAL A 185 -5.87 12.41 10.55
CA VAL A 185 -5.43 13.80 10.50
C VAL A 185 -6.59 14.67 10.97
N THR A 186 -6.39 15.37 12.09
CA THR A 186 -7.34 16.34 12.59
C THR A 186 -6.90 17.74 12.15
N VAL A 187 -7.70 18.38 11.28
CA VAL A 187 -7.49 19.78 10.88
C VAL A 187 -8.31 20.66 11.80
N VAL A 188 -7.61 21.39 12.67
CA VAL A 188 -8.22 22.38 13.57
C VAL A 188 -8.40 23.70 12.81
N PRO A 189 -9.60 24.31 12.83
CA PRO A 189 -9.84 25.56 12.14
C PRO A 189 -9.03 26.71 12.74
N ASP A 190 -8.31 27.44 11.89
CA ASP A 190 -7.60 28.67 12.24
C ASP A 190 -7.87 29.79 11.22
N CYS A 191 -8.99 29.69 10.53
CA CYS A 191 -9.46 30.65 9.53
C CYS A 191 -10.69 31.44 10.03
N CYS A 192 -10.96 32.54 9.36
CA CYS A 192 -12.18 33.30 9.54
C CYS A 192 -13.37 32.54 8.93
N LYS A 193 -14.47 32.40 9.67
CA LYS A 193 -15.72 31.77 9.20
C LYS A 193 -16.94 32.65 9.32
N ASP A 194 -16.80 33.74 10.04
CA ASP A 194 -17.91 34.64 10.31
C ASP A 194 -17.87 35.83 9.35
N ALA A 195 -19.04 36.28 8.91
CA ALA A 195 -19.14 37.50 8.09
C ALA A 195 -18.65 38.71 8.88
N PRO A 196 -17.96 39.65 8.24
CA PRO A 196 -17.50 40.89 8.88
C PRO A 196 -18.66 41.67 9.48
N ILE A 197 -18.37 42.45 10.53
CA ILE A 197 -19.35 43.35 11.14
C ILE A 197 -19.31 44.66 10.35
N ILE A 198 -20.48 45.21 10.02
CA ILE A 198 -20.59 46.52 9.37
C ILE A 198 -21.47 47.45 10.18
N HIS A 199 -20.97 48.69 10.39
CA HIS A 199 -21.72 49.77 11.00
C HIS A 199 -22.01 50.82 9.93
N CYS A 200 -23.27 51.03 9.60
CA CYS A 200 -23.70 52.09 8.71
C CYS A 200 -23.51 53.48 9.33
N PRO A 201 -23.21 54.48 8.53
CA PRO A 201 -23.41 55.85 8.92
C PRO A 201 -24.91 56.14 9.09
N SER A 202 -25.22 57.21 9.84
CA SER A 202 -26.60 57.69 10.01
C SER A 202 -27.22 58.08 8.66
N ASP A 203 -28.54 57.95 8.57
CA ASP A 203 -29.31 58.53 7.44
C ASP A 203 -29.04 60.01 7.32
N PHE A 204 -29.08 60.49 6.10
CA PHE A 204 -28.81 61.91 5.78
C PHE A 204 -30.01 62.54 5.14
N THR A 205 -30.31 63.77 5.57
CA THR A 205 -31.29 64.58 4.93
C THR A 205 -30.68 65.97 4.68
N GLY A 206 -30.80 66.49 3.46
CA GLY A 206 -30.20 67.80 3.07
C GLY A 206 -30.90 68.42 1.87
N CYS A 207 -30.33 69.59 1.42
CA CYS A 207 -30.79 70.28 0.24
C CYS A 207 -30.28 69.61 -1.05
N PRO A 208 -30.92 69.79 -2.22
CA PRO A 208 -30.60 69.12 -3.47
C PRO A 208 -29.13 69.24 -3.95
N ASP A 209 -28.46 70.34 -3.65
CA ASP A 209 -27.10 70.61 -4.14
C ASP A 209 -25.97 70.17 -3.17
N VAL A 210 -26.32 69.46 -2.12
CA VAL A 210 -25.32 68.97 -1.12
C VAL A 210 -24.46 67.83 -1.66
N ASP A 211 -23.18 67.92 -1.34
CA ASP A 211 -22.24 66.73 -1.58
C ASP A 211 -22.68 65.54 -0.76
N THR A 212 -23.04 64.45 -1.46
CA THR A 212 -23.45 63.20 -0.86
C THR A 212 -22.33 62.13 -0.89
N SER A 213 -21.10 62.58 -1.14
CA SER A 213 -19.96 61.66 -1.06
C SER A 213 -19.79 61.04 0.34
N PRO A 214 -19.23 59.82 0.47
CA PRO A 214 -18.96 59.23 1.79
C PRO A 214 -18.17 60.14 2.74
N SER A 215 -17.28 60.97 2.22
CA SER A 215 -16.46 61.86 2.99
C SER A 215 -17.26 63.02 3.58
N ALA A 216 -18.39 63.42 2.94
CA ALA A 216 -19.24 64.50 3.38
C ALA A 216 -20.34 64.04 4.35
N ILE A 217 -21.00 62.89 4.09
CA ILE A 217 -22.19 62.46 4.83
C ILE A 217 -22.00 61.25 5.68
N GLY A 218 -20.74 60.75 5.79
CA GLY A 218 -20.34 59.58 6.58
C GLY A 218 -20.06 58.34 5.76
N GLN A 219 -19.12 57.53 6.27
CA GLN A 219 -18.66 56.27 5.68
C GLN A 219 -18.98 55.12 6.61
N ALA A 220 -19.37 53.96 6.06
CA ALA A 220 -19.54 52.74 6.83
C ALA A 220 -18.20 52.21 7.36
N ILE A 221 -18.24 51.65 8.56
CA ILE A 221 -17.09 51.10 9.21
C ILE A 221 -17.24 49.58 9.20
N GLY A 222 -16.31 48.89 8.51
CA GLY A 222 -16.18 47.44 8.55
C GLY A 222 -15.19 46.99 9.61
N LEU A 223 -15.60 46.03 10.43
CA LEU A 223 -14.76 45.41 11.47
C LEU A 223 -14.63 43.92 11.20
N PRO A 224 -13.47 43.29 11.51
CA PRO A 224 -13.37 41.84 11.50
C PRO A 224 -14.38 41.24 12.46
N ALA A 225 -14.94 40.07 12.09
CA ALA A 225 -15.89 39.36 12.95
C ALA A 225 -15.24 38.87 14.24
N ASN A 226 -13.96 38.46 14.17
CA ASN A 226 -13.14 38.02 15.30
C ASN A 226 -11.65 38.25 15.00
N SER A 227 -10.77 37.86 15.96
CA SER A 227 -9.32 38.04 15.85
C SER A 227 -8.62 37.19 14.78
N LYS A 228 -9.30 36.22 14.20
CA LYS A 228 -8.78 35.37 13.10
C LYS A 228 -9.13 35.91 11.72
N CYS A 229 -10.00 36.94 11.67
CA CYS A 229 -10.47 37.55 10.44
C CYS A 229 -9.64 38.80 10.10
N GLU A 230 -9.35 38.98 8.83
CA GLU A 230 -8.71 40.20 8.35
C GLU A 230 -9.67 41.39 8.32
N LYS A 231 -9.10 42.57 8.23
CA LYS A 231 -9.91 43.81 8.09
C LYS A 231 -10.67 43.77 6.78
N PRO A 232 -12.04 43.90 6.80
CA PRO A 232 -12.84 43.78 5.60
C PRO A 232 -12.66 45.00 4.67
N ILE A 233 -12.87 44.71 3.38
CA ILE A 233 -12.96 45.76 2.34
C ILE A 233 -14.37 46.26 2.35
N VAL A 234 -14.56 47.60 2.48
CA VAL A 234 -15.87 48.23 2.47
C VAL A 234 -16.08 48.94 1.15
N THR A 235 -17.17 48.60 0.50
CA THR A 235 -17.64 49.22 -0.78
C THR A 235 -19.08 49.65 -0.66
N TYR A 236 -19.56 50.47 -1.60
CA TYR A 236 -20.97 50.84 -1.65
C TYR A 236 -21.49 50.88 -3.08
N ILE A 237 -22.82 50.83 -3.18
CA ILE A 237 -23.59 51.00 -4.41
C ILE A 237 -24.80 51.89 -4.03
N ASP A 238 -25.07 52.90 -4.84
CA ASP A 238 -26.23 53.75 -4.71
C ASP A 238 -27.39 53.27 -5.58
N ASP A 239 -28.53 52.98 -4.92
CA ASP A 239 -29.79 52.63 -5.56
C ASP A 239 -30.76 53.80 -5.45
N THR A 240 -31.04 54.43 -6.57
CA THR A 240 -31.93 55.63 -6.64
C THR A 240 -33.38 55.18 -6.69
N LEU A 241 -34.10 55.37 -5.60
CA LEU A 241 -35.50 54.97 -5.48
C LEU A 241 -36.42 56.01 -6.10
N PHE A 242 -36.06 57.33 -6.00
CA PHE A 242 -36.87 58.40 -6.51
C PHE A 242 -35.98 59.59 -6.91
N HIS A 243 -36.29 60.25 -8.03
CA HIS A 243 -35.60 61.39 -8.48
C HIS A 243 -36.61 62.40 -9.17
N SER A 244 -36.60 63.65 -8.72
CA SER A 244 -37.34 64.73 -9.32
C SER A 244 -36.49 65.99 -9.33
N SER A 245 -37.02 67.12 -9.88
CA SER A 245 -36.32 68.41 -9.92
C SER A 245 -36.02 68.98 -8.53
N CYS A 246 -36.79 68.61 -7.49
CA CYS A 246 -36.72 69.18 -6.13
C CYS A 246 -36.49 68.10 -5.05
N SER A 247 -36.37 66.84 -5.39
CA SER A 247 -36.11 65.77 -4.42
C SER A 247 -35.40 64.52 -5.02
N LEU A 248 -34.50 63.93 -4.24
CA LEU A 248 -33.79 62.76 -4.54
C LEU A 248 -33.83 61.81 -3.32
N LEU A 249 -34.19 60.55 -3.53
CA LEU A 249 -34.14 59.48 -2.51
C LEU A 249 -33.24 58.35 -3.00
N VAL A 250 -32.18 58.14 -2.27
CA VAL A 250 -31.18 57.10 -2.58
C VAL A 250 -31.01 56.14 -1.39
N ASN A 251 -31.00 54.84 -1.65
CA ASN A 251 -30.46 53.85 -0.71
C ASN A 251 -29.02 53.57 -1.08
N ARG A 252 -28.09 53.98 -0.24
CA ARG A 252 -26.68 53.60 -0.34
C ARG A 252 -26.48 52.28 0.40
N VAL A 253 -26.26 51.22 -0.36
CA VAL A 253 -26.00 49.88 0.19
C VAL A 253 -24.50 49.70 0.39
N TRP A 254 -24.07 49.69 1.63
CA TRP A 254 -22.71 49.45 2.03
C TRP A 254 -22.49 47.92 2.18
N THR A 255 -21.36 47.43 1.69
CA THR A 255 -20.97 46.01 1.78
C THR A 255 -19.56 45.88 2.39
N ALA A 256 -19.43 45.18 3.49
CA ALA A 256 -18.16 44.75 4.03
C ALA A 256 -17.90 43.32 3.57
N THR A 257 -16.76 43.09 2.94
CA THR A 257 -16.35 41.75 2.37
C THR A 257 -15.06 41.34 3.02
N ASP A 258 -14.97 40.08 3.47
CA ASP A 258 -13.70 39.50 3.88
C ASP A 258 -12.74 39.42 2.68
N PRO A 259 -11.48 39.89 2.81
CA PRO A 259 -10.56 39.96 1.67
C PRO A 259 -10.07 38.60 1.19
N ILE A 260 -10.14 37.57 2.04
CA ILE A 260 -9.67 36.20 1.76
C ILE A 260 -10.85 35.33 1.33
N GLN A 261 -11.92 35.32 2.14
CA GLN A 261 -13.14 34.57 1.88
C GLN A 261 -14.24 35.53 1.36
N THR A 262 -14.18 35.83 0.08
CA THR A 262 -15.02 36.85 -0.55
C THR A 262 -16.53 36.56 -0.51
N ASP A 263 -16.92 35.36 -0.12
CA ASP A 263 -18.34 34.99 0.11
C ASP A 263 -18.85 35.45 1.47
N LEU A 264 -17.96 35.71 2.43
CA LEU A 264 -18.32 36.27 3.74
C LEU A 264 -18.53 37.76 3.61
N LYS A 265 -19.79 38.20 3.65
CA LYS A 265 -20.20 39.58 3.45
C LYS A 265 -21.28 39.99 4.43
N SER A 266 -21.28 41.27 4.79
CA SER A 266 -22.36 41.91 5.51
C SER A 266 -22.75 43.21 4.80
N ASN A 267 -24.01 43.56 4.88
CA ASN A 267 -24.55 44.72 4.25
C ASN A 267 -25.27 45.59 5.26
N CYS A 268 -25.28 46.91 5.02
CA CYS A 268 -26.16 47.83 5.69
C CYS A 268 -26.57 48.95 4.72
N VAL A 269 -27.64 49.65 5.03
CA VAL A 269 -28.22 50.67 4.16
C VAL A 269 -28.25 52.01 4.89
N GLN A 270 -27.75 53.05 4.22
CA GLN A 270 -27.90 54.45 4.57
C GLN A 270 -28.92 55.10 3.63
N LYS A 271 -29.95 55.71 4.19
CA LYS A 271 -30.91 56.50 3.39
C LYS A 271 -30.38 57.93 3.21
N ILE A 272 -30.41 58.40 1.98
CA ILE A 272 -30.04 59.78 1.62
C ILE A 272 -31.26 60.42 0.99
N GLU A 273 -31.78 61.39 1.67
CA GLU A 273 -32.98 62.16 1.25
C GLU A 273 -32.60 63.61 1.04
N LEU A 274 -32.67 64.07 -0.22
CA LEU A 274 -32.47 65.48 -0.59
C LEU A 274 -33.82 66.09 -0.95
N ARG A 275 -34.18 67.17 -0.33
CA ARG A 275 -35.44 67.87 -0.57
C ARG A 275 -35.33 69.33 -0.18
N ASP A 276 -36.12 70.20 -0.89
CA ASP A 276 -36.36 71.64 -0.50
C ASP A 276 -37.20 71.70 0.78
#